data_524a6a0e50530f21f8299946e41f0fdf
#
_entry.id   524a6a0e50530f21f8299946e41f0fdf
#
_cell.length_a   1.000
_cell.length_b   1.000
_cell.length_c   1.000
_cell.angle_alpha   90.00
_cell.angle_beta   90.00
_cell.angle_gamma   90.00
#
_symmetry.space_group_name_H-M   'P 1'
#
loop_
_entity.id
_entity.type
_entity.pdbx_description
1 polymer ?
#
loop_
_entity_poly.entity_id
_entity_poly.type
_entity_poly.pdbx_seq_one_letter_code
_entity_poly.pdbx_strand_id
1 'polypeptide(L)'
;MLDAATLDSLAAAFAALGRLHREAPDETALRGFRDLIEDWPLAALEPAGKESAAGPSNAGPSNAGLPSAGLPNSGSSSAGPSNPGPSNPAPAGAAAVGEAGTADASTRTRWHGGTDAGRAATGACMEQIRESARAGETPEEIRRDHDLLYGDTAAARVAPYESVHRGVDGLVFGEATLEVRAAYQALSLQAPKLNQEPDDHIGLEFDFMAQLTLQVIDALYGDDAARAEKLMTHGTDFLRDHLLAWAPQMLDLATQHAQTHFMKGVVLLSIGALDSYAELLDLPFERP
;
A
#
# COMPACT_ATOMS: atom_id res chain seq x y z
N MET A 1 5.89 19.94 -9.44
CA MET A 1 4.73 19.02 -9.62
C MET A 1 5.23 17.82 -10.39
N LEU A 2 4.83 16.60 -10.03
CA LEU A 2 5.18 15.39 -10.76
C LEU A 2 4.53 15.39 -12.14
N ASP A 3 5.21 14.83 -13.14
CA ASP A 3 4.64 14.69 -14.49
C ASP A 3 3.61 13.55 -14.56
N ALA A 4 2.76 13.56 -15.58
CA ALA A 4 1.68 12.60 -15.74
C ALA A 4 2.17 11.14 -15.86
N ALA A 5 3.33 10.89 -16.45
CA ALA A 5 3.87 9.54 -16.60
C ALA A 5 4.35 8.98 -15.25
N THR A 6 4.99 9.81 -14.43
CA THR A 6 5.36 9.47 -13.05
C THR A 6 4.12 9.16 -12.21
N LEU A 7 3.08 9.99 -12.32
CA LEU A 7 1.82 9.77 -11.61
C LEU A 7 1.12 8.47 -12.06
N ASP A 8 1.09 8.17 -13.35
CA ASP A 8 0.51 6.92 -13.88
C ASP A 8 1.26 5.68 -13.32
N SER A 9 2.59 5.75 -13.30
CA SER A 9 3.43 4.70 -12.72
C SER A 9 3.15 4.48 -11.22
N LEU A 10 2.98 5.57 -10.47
CA LEU A 10 2.63 5.50 -9.05
C LEU A 10 1.22 4.90 -8.83
N ALA A 11 0.23 5.35 -9.61
CA ALA A 11 -1.13 4.82 -9.53
C ALA A 11 -1.16 3.31 -9.80
N ALA A 12 -0.48 2.86 -10.85
CA ALA A 12 -0.39 1.44 -11.21
C ALA A 12 0.30 0.61 -10.11
N ALA A 13 1.41 1.11 -9.56
CA ALA A 13 2.13 0.44 -8.48
C ALA A 13 1.26 0.30 -7.22
N PHE A 14 0.64 1.38 -6.77
CA PHE A 14 -0.22 1.36 -5.58
C PHE A 14 -1.47 0.48 -5.77
N ALA A 15 -2.10 0.48 -6.94
CA ALA A 15 -3.21 -0.41 -7.23
C ALA A 15 -2.81 -1.90 -7.17
N ALA A 16 -1.65 -2.25 -7.71
CA ALA A 16 -1.13 -3.61 -7.65
C ALA A 16 -0.83 -4.04 -6.19
N LEU A 17 -0.16 -3.18 -5.42
CA LEU A 17 0.15 -3.43 -4.01
C LEU A 17 -1.12 -3.53 -3.16
N GLY A 18 -2.08 -2.61 -3.35
CA GLY A 18 -3.36 -2.63 -2.67
C GLY A 18 -4.07 -3.96 -2.81
N ARG A 19 -4.10 -4.50 -4.03
CA ARG A 19 -4.68 -5.81 -4.30
C ARG A 19 -3.91 -6.95 -3.63
N LEU A 20 -2.58 -6.98 -3.78
CA LEU A 20 -1.74 -8.09 -3.28
C LEU A 20 -1.71 -8.19 -1.75
N HIS A 21 -1.91 -7.09 -1.04
CA HIS A 21 -2.04 -7.10 0.42
C HIS A 21 -3.42 -7.54 0.90
N ARG A 22 -4.48 -7.36 0.09
CA ARG A 22 -5.84 -7.78 0.46
C ARG A 22 -6.17 -9.21 0.08
N GLU A 23 -5.61 -9.67 -1.03
CA GLU A 23 -5.98 -10.96 -1.61
C GLU A 23 -4.74 -11.68 -2.18
N ALA A 24 -4.58 -12.94 -1.79
CA ALA A 24 -3.60 -13.79 -2.44
C ALA A 24 -3.95 -13.99 -3.92
N PRO A 25 -2.97 -13.94 -4.85
CA PRO A 25 -3.24 -14.05 -6.27
C PRO A 25 -3.74 -15.46 -6.64
N ASP A 26 -4.72 -15.51 -7.53
CA ASP A 26 -5.06 -16.72 -8.27
C ASP A 26 -4.01 -17.02 -9.37
N GLU A 27 -4.16 -18.13 -10.08
CA GLU A 27 -3.23 -18.54 -11.15
C GLU A 27 -3.06 -17.47 -12.25
N THR A 28 -4.15 -16.80 -12.62
CA THR A 28 -4.11 -15.77 -13.66
C THR A 28 -3.42 -14.49 -13.17
N ALA A 29 -3.77 -14.05 -11.96
CA ALA A 29 -3.16 -12.87 -11.34
C ALA A 29 -1.68 -13.11 -11.03
N LEU A 30 -1.31 -14.32 -10.57
CA LEU A 30 0.09 -14.68 -10.30
C LEU A 30 0.94 -14.62 -11.57
N ARG A 31 0.42 -15.16 -12.69
CA ARG A 31 1.10 -15.10 -13.98
C ARG A 31 1.24 -13.66 -14.46
N GLY A 32 0.14 -12.91 -14.46
CA GLY A 32 0.16 -11.50 -14.87
C GLY A 32 1.08 -10.65 -14.02
N PHE A 33 1.18 -10.92 -12.72
CA PHE A 33 2.11 -10.18 -11.86
C PHE A 33 3.58 -10.56 -12.13
N ARG A 34 3.88 -11.84 -12.39
CA ARG A 34 5.23 -12.27 -12.78
C ARG A 34 5.69 -11.64 -14.09
N ASP A 35 4.76 -11.42 -15.03
CA ASP A 35 5.06 -10.71 -16.27
C ASP A 35 5.25 -9.20 -16.01
N LEU A 36 4.39 -8.59 -15.19
CA LEU A 36 4.45 -7.16 -14.86
C LEU A 36 5.73 -6.75 -14.11
N ILE A 37 6.29 -7.65 -13.29
CA ILE A 37 7.45 -7.30 -12.45
C ILE A 37 8.70 -6.96 -13.28
N GLU A 38 8.84 -7.51 -14.49
CA GLU A 38 9.95 -7.19 -15.37
C GLU A 38 9.87 -5.75 -15.89
N ASP A 39 8.65 -5.21 -15.99
CA ASP A 39 8.35 -3.83 -16.39
C ASP A 39 7.73 -3.03 -15.23
N TRP A 40 8.23 -3.27 -13.98
CA TRP A 40 7.66 -2.62 -12.81
C TRP A 40 7.66 -1.09 -12.94
N PRO A 41 6.51 -0.43 -12.77
CA PRO A 41 6.35 1.00 -13.07
C PRO A 41 7.34 1.92 -12.34
N LEU A 42 7.73 1.57 -11.11
CA LEU A 42 8.64 2.39 -10.31
C LEU A 42 10.12 2.07 -10.53
N ALA A 43 10.46 1.01 -11.28
CA ALA A 43 11.86 0.63 -11.55
C ALA A 43 12.62 1.66 -12.39
N ALA A 44 11.91 2.44 -13.19
CA ALA A 44 12.46 3.42 -14.12
C ALA A 44 12.40 4.88 -13.62
N LEU A 45 11.91 5.13 -12.39
CA LEU A 45 11.84 6.49 -11.87
C LEU A 45 13.23 7.05 -11.60
N GLU A 46 13.58 8.10 -12.36
CA GLU A 46 14.81 8.87 -12.16
C GLU A 46 14.62 9.92 -11.07
N PRO A 47 15.64 10.18 -10.23
CA PRO A 47 15.56 11.24 -9.24
C PRO A 47 15.39 12.60 -9.92
N ALA A 48 14.48 13.41 -9.37
CA ALA A 48 14.30 14.78 -9.82
C ALA A 48 15.63 15.55 -9.73
N GLY A 49 16.30 15.81 -10.86
CA GLY A 49 17.52 16.63 -10.89
C GLY A 49 18.65 16.20 -11.81
N LYS A 50 18.52 15.09 -12.54
CA LYS A 50 19.46 14.79 -13.64
C LYS A 50 18.72 14.89 -14.98
N GLU A 51 18.88 15.99 -15.69
CA GLU A 51 18.45 16.11 -17.08
C GLU A 51 19.08 14.99 -17.90
N SER A 52 18.27 14.01 -18.28
CA SER A 52 18.68 12.98 -19.24
C SER A 52 18.70 13.57 -20.64
N ALA A 53 19.88 13.64 -21.24
CA ALA A 53 20.08 13.94 -22.66
C ALA A 53 19.82 12.69 -23.51
N ALA A 54 18.58 12.17 -23.49
CA ALA A 54 18.13 11.12 -24.41
C ALA A 54 16.71 11.45 -24.86
N GLY A 55 16.55 11.68 -26.16
CA GLY A 55 15.28 12.04 -26.77
C GLY A 55 14.24 10.91 -26.72
N PRO A 56 12.95 11.25 -26.95
CA PRO A 56 11.82 10.37 -26.66
C PRO A 56 11.75 9.19 -27.63
N SER A 57 11.83 7.98 -27.10
CA SER A 57 11.42 6.76 -27.80
C SER A 57 9.92 6.59 -27.54
N ASN A 58 9.14 6.76 -28.61
CA ASN A 58 7.69 6.70 -28.62
C ASN A 58 7.22 5.24 -28.72
N ALA A 59 7.00 4.60 -27.57
CA ALA A 59 6.27 3.35 -27.49
C ALA A 59 5.30 3.47 -26.30
N GLY A 60 4.03 3.81 -26.61
CA GLY A 60 2.97 3.86 -25.61
C GLY A 60 2.70 2.48 -25.03
N PRO A 61 2.50 2.36 -23.70
CA PRO A 61 2.13 1.10 -23.10
C PRO A 61 0.70 0.73 -23.49
N SER A 62 0.53 -0.48 -24.00
CA SER A 62 -0.79 -1.07 -24.20
C SER A 62 -1.43 -1.35 -22.84
N ASN A 63 -2.55 -0.68 -22.63
CA ASN A 63 -3.37 -0.77 -21.43
C ASN A 63 -4.00 -2.17 -21.31
N ALA A 64 -3.30 -3.13 -20.75
CA ALA A 64 -3.86 -4.40 -20.35
C ALA A 64 -4.48 -4.20 -18.97
N GLY A 65 -5.78 -3.84 -18.96
CA GLY A 65 -6.52 -3.54 -17.76
C GLY A 65 -6.57 -4.70 -16.79
N LEU A 66 -5.90 -4.57 -15.67
CA LEU A 66 -6.27 -5.29 -14.46
C LEU A 66 -7.56 -4.65 -13.95
N PRO A 67 -8.64 -5.42 -13.69
CA PRO A 67 -9.84 -4.85 -13.10
C PRO A 67 -9.49 -4.33 -11.71
N SER A 68 -9.50 -3.02 -11.57
CA SER A 68 -9.40 -2.33 -10.30
C SER A 68 -10.67 -2.63 -9.51
N ALA A 69 -10.61 -3.52 -8.52
CA ALA A 69 -11.60 -3.57 -7.46
C ALA A 69 -11.31 -2.41 -6.51
N GLY A 70 -11.37 -1.19 -7.07
CA GLY A 70 -11.12 0.03 -6.33
C GLY A 70 -12.23 0.37 -5.36
N LEU A 71 -11.94 1.28 -4.44
CA LEU A 71 -12.92 1.88 -3.53
C LEU A 71 -14.09 2.44 -4.34
N PRO A 72 -15.35 2.05 -4.06
CA PRO A 72 -16.48 2.58 -4.79
C PRO A 72 -16.67 4.08 -4.54
N ASN A 73 -17.01 4.79 -5.58
CA ASN A 73 -17.35 6.21 -5.49
C ASN A 73 -18.68 6.36 -4.77
N SER A 74 -18.76 7.13 -3.69
CA SER A 74 -19.98 7.35 -2.92
C SER A 74 -20.94 8.26 -3.71
N GLY A 75 -21.82 7.67 -4.51
CA GLY A 75 -22.96 8.38 -5.07
C GLY A 75 -23.91 8.82 -3.95
N SER A 76 -24.26 10.08 -3.94
CA SER A 76 -25.19 10.67 -2.97
C SER A 76 -26.54 9.95 -2.97
N SER A 77 -26.90 9.28 -1.88
CA SER A 77 -28.26 8.82 -1.61
C SER A 77 -28.66 9.18 -0.19
N SER A 78 -29.78 9.87 -0.13
CA SER A 78 -30.42 10.45 1.05
C SER A 78 -30.98 9.42 2.02
N ALA A 79 -30.83 9.72 3.31
CA ALA A 79 -31.69 9.43 4.44
C ALA A 79 -32.50 8.11 4.48
N GLY A 80 -32.13 7.25 5.42
CA GLY A 80 -32.96 6.17 5.94
C GLY A 80 -32.71 5.97 7.45
N PRO A 81 -33.65 5.45 8.23
CA PRO A 81 -33.77 5.64 9.66
C PRO A 81 -32.76 4.80 10.47
N SER A 82 -32.38 5.38 11.60
CA SER A 82 -31.62 4.79 12.68
C SER A 82 -32.23 3.49 13.19
N ASN A 83 -31.46 2.40 13.14
CA ASN A 83 -31.76 1.14 13.82
C ASN A 83 -30.68 0.91 14.90
N PRO A 84 -31.05 0.64 16.16
CA PRO A 84 -30.07 0.32 17.20
C PRO A 84 -29.47 -1.06 16.93
N GLY A 85 -28.14 -1.11 16.77
CA GLY A 85 -27.40 -2.33 16.54
C GLY A 85 -27.39 -3.29 17.73
N PRO A 86 -27.30 -4.59 17.49
CA PRO A 86 -27.13 -5.57 18.54
C PRO A 86 -25.72 -5.46 19.13
N SER A 87 -25.65 -5.46 20.46
CA SER A 87 -24.42 -5.59 21.23
C SER A 87 -23.75 -6.94 20.91
N ASN A 88 -22.62 -6.90 20.22
CA ASN A 88 -21.81 -8.08 19.94
C ASN A 88 -20.95 -8.39 21.17
N PRO A 89 -20.90 -9.63 21.65
CA PRO A 89 -19.96 -10.01 22.71
C PRO A 89 -18.53 -9.97 22.16
N ALA A 90 -17.62 -9.41 22.93
CA ALA A 90 -16.20 -9.36 22.63
C ALA A 90 -15.65 -10.76 22.33
N PRO A 91 -14.81 -10.94 21.30
CA PRO A 91 -14.10 -12.18 21.10
C PRO A 91 -13.11 -12.38 22.25
N ALA A 92 -13.28 -13.46 22.99
CA ALA A 92 -12.33 -13.90 23.98
C ALA A 92 -11.07 -14.42 23.27
N GLY A 93 -9.93 -13.82 23.57
CA GLY A 93 -8.63 -14.39 23.20
C GLY A 93 -7.72 -13.45 22.39
N ALA A 94 -7.44 -12.27 22.92
CA ALA A 94 -6.20 -11.59 22.54
C ALA A 94 -5.03 -12.38 23.15
N ALA A 95 -4.35 -13.18 22.33
CA ALA A 95 -3.05 -13.69 22.70
C ALA A 95 -2.14 -12.48 22.90
N ALA A 96 -1.62 -12.32 24.11
CA ALA A 96 -0.66 -11.29 24.47
C ALA A 96 0.48 -11.33 23.44
N VAL A 97 0.62 -10.27 22.67
CA VAL A 97 1.84 -9.97 21.94
C VAL A 97 2.92 -9.87 23.00
N GLY A 98 3.91 -10.76 22.93
CA GLY A 98 4.99 -10.82 23.90
C GLY A 98 5.59 -9.43 24.10
N GLU A 99 5.94 -9.12 25.32
CA GLU A 99 6.54 -7.85 25.75
C GLU A 99 7.59 -7.41 24.72
N ALA A 100 7.25 -6.35 23.99
CA ALA A 100 8.23 -5.64 23.18
C ALA A 100 9.24 -5.07 24.15
N GLY A 101 10.41 -5.70 24.23
CA GLY A 101 11.54 -5.17 24.97
C GLY A 101 11.73 -3.71 24.58
N THR A 102 11.86 -2.84 25.57
CA THR A 102 12.21 -1.45 25.40
C THR A 102 13.54 -1.37 24.63
N ALA A 103 13.43 -1.31 23.29
CA ALA A 103 14.57 -1.06 22.44
C ALA A 103 15.03 0.36 22.75
N ASP A 104 16.30 0.46 23.18
CA ASP A 104 17.00 1.70 23.42
C ASP A 104 16.80 2.65 22.22
N ALA A 105 16.35 3.85 22.51
CA ALA A 105 16.09 4.91 21.52
C ALA A 105 17.36 5.36 20.76
N SER A 106 18.54 4.80 21.08
CA SER A 106 19.83 5.14 20.45
C SER A 106 20.15 4.36 19.17
N THR A 107 19.35 3.32 18.83
CA THR A 107 19.60 2.47 17.64
C THR A 107 18.55 2.69 16.53
N ARG A 108 17.96 3.88 16.46
CA ARG A 108 17.14 4.24 15.31
C ARG A 108 18.05 4.39 14.10
N THR A 109 18.08 3.36 13.28
CA THR A 109 18.76 3.40 11.99
C THR A 109 18.03 4.46 11.16
N ARG A 110 18.65 5.64 11.06
CA ARG A 110 18.12 6.73 10.22
C ARG A 110 18.11 6.21 8.78
N TRP A 111 16.93 5.95 8.26
CA TRP A 111 16.78 5.63 6.86
C TRP A 111 17.14 6.86 6.04
N HIS A 112 18.27 6.79 5.40
CA HIS A 112 18.56 7.67 4.28
C HIS A 112 17.92 6.99 3.05
N GLY A 113 16.58 6.90 3.07
CA GLY A 113 15.80 6.44 1.93
C GLY A 113 16.06 7.42 0.79
N GLY A 114 16.73 6.96 -0.19
CA GLY A 114 16.92 7.62 -1.46
C GLY A 114 16.45 6.67 -2.53
N THR A 115 16.31 7.15 -3.76
CA THR A 115 16.08 6.33 -4.95
C THR A 115 16.99 5.11 -5.01
N ASP A 116 18.17 5.16 -4.40
CA ASP A 116 19.09 4.02 -4.29
C ASP A 116 18.56 2.91 -3.38
N ALA A 117 17.94 3.23 -2.24
CA ALA A 117 17.35 2.22 -1.34
C ALA A 117 16.05 1.66 -1.93
N GLY A 118 15.18 2.51 -2.49
CA GLY A 118 13.98 2.09 -3.19
C GLY A 118 14.30 1.19 -4.40
N ARG A 119 15.32 1.53 -5.18
CA ARG A 119 15.83 0.69 -6.28
C ARG A 119 16.41 -0.63 -5.78
N ALA A 120 17.16 -0.62 -4.68
CA ALA A 120 17.71 -1.83 -4.08
C ALA A 120 16.60 -2.76 -3.60
N ALA A 121 15.56 -2.23 -2.95
CA ALA A 121 14.38 -2.99 -2.52
C ALA A 121 13.61 -3.56 -3.73
N THR A 122 13.41 -2.75 -4.79
CA THR A 122 12.78 -3.20 -6.04
C THR A 122 13.61 -4.29 -6.72
N GLY A 123 14.93 -4.14 -6.80
CA GLY A 123 15.84 -5.16 -7.35
C GLY A 123 15.79 -6.47 -6.56
N ALA A 124 15.77 -6.39 -5.23
CA ALA A 124 15.63 -7.55 -4.35
C ALA A 124 14.25 -8.21 -4.50
N CYS A 125 13.18 -7.42 -4.67
CA CYS A 125 11.86 -7.94 -4.98
C CYS A 125 11.85 -8.73 -6.28
N MET A 126 12.40 -8.17 -7.36
CA MET A 126 12.44 -8.84 -8.67
C MET A 126 13.14 -10.20 -8.57
N GLU A 127 14.23 -10.30 -7.81
CA GLU A 127 14.89 -11.59 -7.58
C GLU A 127 14.02 -12.56 -6.79
N GLN A 128 13.31 -12.11 -5.77
CA GLN A 128 12.36 -12.95 -5.02
C GLN A 128 11.22 -13.47 -5.92
N ILE A 129 10.65 -12.62 -6.78
CA ILE A 129 9.58 -13.06 -7.70
C ILE A 129 10.12 -14.06 -8.75
N ARG A 130 11.33 -13.85 -9.26
CA ARG A 130 11.98 -14.83 -10.15
C ARG A 130 12.24 -16.16 -9.44
N GLU A 131 12.67 -16.12 -8.17
CA GLU A 131 12.89 -17.33 -7.38
C GLU A 131 11.57 -18.04 -7.08
N SER A 132 10.48 -17.32 -6.80
CA SER A 132 9.13 -17.89 -6.72
C SER A 132 8.75 -18.68 -7.99
N ALA A 133 9.05 -18.12 -9.17
CA ALA A 133 8.81 -18.81 -10.43
C ALA A 133 9.69 -20.04 -10.62
N ARG A 134 11.00 -19.97 -10.27
CA ARG A 134 11.94 -21.10 -10.35
C ARG A 134 11.56 -22.21 -9.37
N ALA A 135 11.15 -21.86 -8.16
CA ALA A 135 10.70 -22.79 -7.14
C ALA A 135 9.35 -23.45 -7.49
N GLY A 136 8.61 -22.88 -8.45
CA GLY A 136 7.30 -23.37 -8.84
C GLY A 136 6.24 -23.14 -7.77
N GLU A 137 6.37 -22.09 -6.96
CA GLU A 137 5.38 -21.76 -5.92
C GLU A 137 3.99 -21.64 -6.52
N THR A 138 3.06 -22.38 -5.94
CA THR A 138 1.66 -22.47 -6.38
C THR A 138 0.79 -21.38 -5.75
N PRO A 139 -0.36 -21.01 -6.35
CA PRO A 139 -1.31 -20.10 -5.74
C PRO A 139 -1.78 -20.55 -4.34
N GLU A 140 -1.90 -21.86 -4.10
CA GLU A 140 -2.30 -22.42 -2.81
C GLU A 140 -1.22 -22.21 -1.73
N GLU A 141 0.05 -22.37 -2.08
CA GLU A 141 1.17 -22.13 -1.17
C GLU A 141 1.26 -20.64 -0.83
N ILE A 142 1.13 -19.77 -1.83
CA ILE A 142 1.13 -18.31 -1.66
C ILE A 142 -0.06 -17.88 -0.81
N ARG A 143 -1.26 -18.41 -1.06
CA ARG A 143 -2.46 -18.11 -0.25
C ARG A 143 -2.27 -18.53 1.20
N ARG A 144 -1.71 -19.72 1.44
CA ARG A 144 -1.43 -20.19 2.80
C ARG A 144 -0.47 -19.25 3.53
N ASP A 145 0.56 -18.75 2.86
CA ASP A 145 1.52 -17.82 3.43
C ASP A 145 0.87 -16.44 3.67
N HIS A 146 0.08 -15.95 2.72
CA HIS A 146 -0.71 -14.72 2.87
C HIS A 146 -1.66 -14.81 4.08
N ASP A 147 -2.39 -15.91 4.22
CA ASP A 147 -3.32 -16.14 5.35
C ASP A 147 -2.57 -16.27 6.69
N LEU A 148 -1.36 -16.80 6.69
CA LEU A 148 -0.49 -16.84 7.88
C LEU A 148 0.06 -15.47 8.23
N LEU A 149 0.31 -14.61 7.25
CA LEU A 149 0.76 -13.24 7.48
C LEU A 149 -0.40 -12.37 7.98
N TYR A 150 -1.50 -12.29 7.24
CA TYR A 150 -2.51 -11.24 7.33
C TYR A 150 -3.92 -11.74 7.66
N GLY A 151 -4.12 -13.05 7.75
CA GLY A 151 -5.47 -13.62 7.91
C GLY A 151 -6.15 -13.28 9.23
N ASP A 152 -7.47 -13.40 9.25
CA ASP A 152 -8.35 -13.09 10.39
C ASP A 152 -8.28 -14.13 11.52
N THR A 153 -7.30 -15.02 11.49
CA THR A 153 -7.16 -16.09 12.51
C THR A 153 -6.16 -15.70 13.58
N ALA A 154 -6.30 -16.28 14.77
CA ALA A 154 -5.31 -16.12 15.84
C ALA A 154 -3.88 -16.62 15.47
N ALA A 155 -3.72 -17.24 14.31
CA ALA A 155 -2.44 -17.67 13.77
C ALA A 155 -1.76 -16.60 12.92
N ALA A 156 -2.46 -15.50 12.54
CA ALA A 156 -1.88 -14.41 11.80
C ALA A 156 -0.69 -13.81 12.56
N ARG A 157 0.38 -13.54 11.79
CA ARG A 157 1.66 -13.09 12.35
C ARG A 157 1.80 -11.58 12.38
N VAL A 158 1.10 -10.90 11.46
CA VAL A 158 1.23 -9.46 11.23
C VAL A 158 -0.16 -8.90 10.98
N ALA A 159 -0.61 -8.01 11.85
CA ALA A 159 -1.89 -7.33 11.62
C ALA A 159 -1.72 -6.28 10.49
N PRO A 160 -2.54 -6.33 9.43
CA PRO A 160 -2.41 -5.41 8.31
C PRO A 160 -3.19 -4.10 8.52
N TYR A 161 -3.36 -3.63 9.76
CA TYR A 161 -4.20 -2.50 10.13
C TYR A 161 -3.42 -1.42 10.88
N GLU A 162 -3.54 -0.17 10.45
CA GLU A 162 -2.89 0.99 11.08
C GLU A 162 -3.25 1.12 12.56
N SER A 163 -4.53 0.98 12.89
CA SER A 163 -5.04 1.08 14.26
C SER A 163 -4.38 0.10 15.23
N VAL A 164 -3.97 -1.09 14.76
CA VAL A 164 -3.27 -2.07 15.59
C VAL A 164 -1.85 -1.63 15.91
N HIS A 165 -1.16 -1.00 14.96
CA HIS A 165 0.24 -0.58 15.12
C HIS A 165 0.39 0.76 15.83
N ARG A 166 -0.55 1.70 15.64
CA ARG A 166 -0.53 3.04 16.25
C ARG A 166 -1.33 3.14 17.52
N GLY A 167 -2.34 2.26 17.69
CA GLY A 167 -3.22 2.27 18.87
C GLY A 167 -2.50 1.75 20.11
N VAL A 168 -2.81 2.34 21.27
CA VAL A 168 -2.25 1.94 22.57
C VAL A 168 -2.67 0.51 22.94
N ASP A 169 -3.90 0.13 22.59
CA ASP A 169 -4.48 -1.16 22.96
C ASP A 169 -4.27 -2.26 21.90
N GLY A 170 -3.66 -1.92 20.74
CA GLY A 170 -3.44 -2.84 19.63
C GLY A 170 -4.73 -3.45 19.06
N LEU A 171 -5.84 -2.71 19.12
CA LEU A 171 -7.15 -3.16 18.65
C LEU A 171 -7.50 -2.55 17.30
N VAL A 172 -8.23 -3.31 16.48
CA VAL A 172 -8.85 -2.81 15.25
C VAL A 172 -10.01 -1.84 15.57
N PHE A 173 -10.40 -1.03 14.58
CA PHE A 173 -11.44 0.01 14.72
C PHE A 173 -11.07 1.11 15.72
N GLY A 174 -9.79 1.43 15.83
CA GLY A 174 -9.28 2.53 16.66
C GLY A 174 -9.48 3.91 16.02
N GLU A 175 -8.85 4.91 16.63
CA GLU A 175 -8.89 6.31 16.14
C GLU A 175 -8.38 6.42 14.71
N ALA A 176 -7.26 5.76 14.37
CA ALA A 176 -6.69 5.73 13.04
C ALA A 176 -7.69 5.24 11.97
N THR A 177 -8.53 4.24 12.28
CA THR A 177 -9.58 3.79 11.35
C THR A 177 -10.55 4.92 10.98
N LEU A 178 -10.89 5.79 11.94
CA LEU A 178 -11.80 6.93 11.69
C LEU A 178 -11.10 8.05 10.92
N GLU A 179 -9.83 8.30 11.18
CA GLU A 179 -9.00 9.26 10.46
C GLU A 179 -8.86 8.86 8.99
N VAL A 180 -8.50 7.60 8.71
CA VAL A 180 -8.41 7.04 7.37
C VAL A 180 -9.75 7.13 6.64
N ARG A 181 -10.85 6.77 7.31
CA ARG A 181 -12.21 6.92 6.76
C ARG A 181 -12.54 8.37 6.38
N ALA A 182 -12.16 9.34 7.22
CA ALA A 182 -12.37 10.75 6.93
C ALA A 182 -11.56 11.20 5.68
N ALA A 183 -10.33 10.71 5.53
CA ALA A 183 -9.52 10.97 4.34
C ALA A 183 -10.18 10.42 3.05
N TYR A 184 -10.72 9.19 3.09
CA TYR A 184 -11.46 8.61 1.96
C TYR A 184 -12.69 9.44 1.60
N GLN A 185 -13.49 9.84 2.60
CA GLN A 185 -14.69 10.64 2.41
C GLN A 185 -14.40 12.03 1.81
N ALA A 186 -13.26 12.64 2.14
CA ALA A 186 -12.83 13.92 1.55
C ALA A 186 -12.69 13.85 0.01
N LEU A 187 -12.43 12.66 -0.54
CA LEU A 187 -12.36 12.38 -1.98
C LEU A 187 -13.62 11.69 -2.52
N SER A 188 -14.71 11.66 -1.74
CA SER A 188 -15.94 10.93 -2.09
C SER A 188 -15.69 9.43 -2.31
N LEU A 189 -14.73 8.85 -1.59
CA LEU A 189 -14.42 7.41 -1.59
C LEU A 189 -14.90 6.77 -0.29
N GLN A 190 -15.04 5.44 -0.32
CA GLN A 190 -15.50 4.65 0.81
C GLN A 190 -14.91 3.24 0.73
N ALA A 191 -14.52 2.68 1.87
CA ALA A 191 -14.08 1.29 1.94
C ALA A 191 -15.19 0.32 1.47
N PRO A 192 -14.86 -0.78 0.75
CA PRO A 192 -15.85 -1.68 0.16
C PRO A 192 -16.81 -2.32 1.19
N LYS A 193 -16.30 -2.61 2.39
CA LYS A 193 -17.04 -3.29 3.46
C LYS A 193 -17.18 -2.38 4.69
N LEU A 194 -17.67 -1.17 4.46
CA LEU A 194 -17.85 -0.16 5.50
C LEU A 194 -18.55 -0.73 6.75
N ASN A 195 -17.97 -0.51 7.93
CA ASN A 195 -18.41 -1.02 9.22
C ASN A 195 -18.41 -2.56 9.39
N GLN A 196 -17.91 -3.31 8.43
CA GLN A 196 -17.72 -4.77 8.52
C GLN A 196 -16.24 -5.12 8.65
N GLU A 197 -15.40 -4.39 7.93
CA GLU A 197 -13.94 -4.48 8.03
C GLU A 197 -13.37 -3.10 8.36
N PRO A 198 -12.21 -3.02 9.06
CA PRO A 198 -11.57 -1.73 9.32
C PRO A 198 -11.11 -1.06 8.02
N ASP A 199 -11.29 0.25 7.92
CA ASP A 199 -10.96 1.03 6.73
C ASP A 199 -9.43 1.22 6.56
N ASP A 200 -8.68 1.03 7.63
CA ASP A 200 -7.23 1.25 7.79
C ASP A 200 -6.37 -0.01 7.50
N HIS A 201 -6.83 -0.86 6.59
CA HIS A 201 -6.05 -1.97 6.07
C HIS A 201 -5.01 -1.46 5.07
N ILE A 202 -3.73 -1.89 5.18
CA ILE A 202 -2.64 -1.44 4.30
C ILE A 202 -3.01 -1.50 2.81
N GLY A 203 -3.68 -2.54 2.38
CA GLY A 203 -4.13 -2.69 1.00
C GLY A 203 -5.19 -1.66 0.61
N LEU A 204 -6.06 -1.21 1.53
CA LEU A 204 -7.03 -0.15 1.27
C LEU A 204 -6.37 1.22 1.22
N GLU A 205 -5.36 1.46 2.06
CA GLU A 205 -4.57 2.69 2.03
C GLU A 205 -3.75 2.82 0.74
N PHE A 206 -3.17 1.72 0.23
CA PHE A 206 -2.54 1.71 -1.09
C PHE A 206 -3.56 1.95 -2.22
N ASP A 207 -4.74 1.31 -2.18
CA ASP A 207 -5.82 1.57 -3.15
C ASP A 207 -6.25 3.04 -3.12
N PHE A 208 -6.33 3.64 -1.92
CA PHE A 208 -6.64 5.07 -1.78
C PHE A 208 -5.60 5.95 -2.47
N MET A 209 -4.31 5.69 -2.27
CA MET A 209 -3.23 6.41 -2.94
C MET A 209 -3.32 6.28 -4.46
N ALA A 210 -3.66 5.09 -4.97
CA ALA A 210 -3.90 4.87 -6.39
C ALA A 210 -5.06 5.73 -6.91
N GLN A 211 -6.21 5.71 -6.25
CA GLN A 211 -7.41 6.48 -6.63
C GLN A 211 -7.17 7.99 -6.57
N LEU A 212 -6.48 8.45 -5.53
CA LEU A 212 -6.10 9.85 -5.39
C LEU A 212 -5.19 10.28 -6.55
N THR A 213 -4.18 9.48 -6.87
CA THR A 213 -3.24 9.78 -7.97
C THR A 213 -3.96 9.83 -9.32
N LEU A 214 -4.92 8.94 -9.56
CA LEU A 214 -5.78 9.00 -10.77
C LEU A 214 -6.61 10.28 -10.81
N GLN A 215 -7.15 10.74 -9.68
CA GLN A 215 -7.88 12.02 -9.64
C GLN A 215 -6.95 13.23 -9.90
N VAL A 216 -5.67 13.16 -9.49
CA VAL A 216 -4.67 14.20 -9.85
C VAL A 216 -4.46 14.21 -11.37
N ILE A 217 -4.29 13.05 -11.98
CA ILE A 217 -4.13 12.92 -13.44
C ILE A 217 -5.36 13.50 -14.17
N ASP A 218 -6.56 13.16 -13.74
CA ASP A 218 -7.80 13.69 -14.31
C ASP A 218 -7.86 15.22 -14.21
N ALA A 219 -7.47 15.79 -13.08
CA ALA A 219 -7.44 17.24 -12.87
C ALA A 219 -6.42 17.92 -13.81
N LEU A 220 -5.23 17.30 -13.99
CA LEU A 220 -4.22 17.81 -14.94
C LEU A 220 -4.69 17.77 -16.39
N TYR A 221 -5.33 16.68 -16.82
CA TYR A 221 -5.91 16.60 -18.16
C TYR A 221 -7.10 17.54 -18.39
N GLY A 222 -7.79 17.91 -17.30
CA GLY A 222 -8.88 18.90 -17.30
C GLY A 222 -8.42 20.35 -17.18
N ASP A 223 -7.10 20.62 -17.22
CA ASP A 223 -6.50 21.94 -17.00
C ASP A 223 -6.91 22.59 -15.65
N ASP A 224 -7.28 21.77 -14.64
CA ASP A 224 -7.62 22.22 -13.29
C ASP A 224 -6.42 22.08 -12.35
N ALA A 225 -5.44 22.96 -12.53
CA ALA A 225 -4.21 22.96 -11.73
C ALA A 225 -4.47 23.17 -10.23
N ALA A 226 -5.47 23.97 -9.86
CA ALA A 226 -5.80 24.21 -8.46
C ALA A 226 -6.36 22.96 -7.78
N ARG A 227 -7.18 22.18 -8.48
CA ARG A 227 -7.66 20.89 -8.00
C ARG A 227 -6.52 19.88 -7.91
N ALA A 228 -5.63 19.82 -8.91
CA ALA A 228 -4.48 18.92 -8.91
C ALA A 228 -3.57 19.22 -7.70
N GLU A 229 -3.25 20.48 -7.43
CA GLU A 229 -2.44 20.89 -6.28
C GLU A 229 -3.09 20.48 -4.94
N LYS A 230 -4.39 20.72 -4.78
CA LYS A 230 -5.14 20.33 -3.58
C LYS A 230 -5.12 18.81 -3.37
N LEU A 231 -5.31 18.02 -4.42
CA LEU A 231 -5.26 16.56 -4.36
C LEU A 231 -3.85 16.07 -4.02
N MET A 232 -2.81 16.65 -4.62
CA MET A 232 -1.41 16.32 -4.29
C MET A 232 -1.09 16.62 -2.82
N THR A 233 -1.54 17.75 -2.30
CA THR A 233 -1.37 18.08 -0.87
C THR A 233 -2.05 17.02 0.01
N HIS A 234 -3.29 16.65 -0.31
CA HIS A 234 -4.02 15.62 0.43
C HIS A 234 -3.30 14.27 0.40
N GLY A 235 -2.75 13.88 -0.74
CA GLY A 235 -1.96 12.65 -0.87
C GLY A 235 -0.64 12.69 -0.09
N THR A 236 0.03 13.84 -0.09
CA THR A 236 1.25 14.05 0.68
C THR A 236 0.98 13.95 2.19
N ASP A 237 -0.09 14.57 2.66
CA ASP A 237 -0.51 14.50 4.06
C ASP A 237 -0.88 13.06 4.45
N PHE A 238 -1.66 12.36 3.62
CA PHE A 238 -2.04 10.97 3.87
C PHE A 238 -0.81 10.04 3.88
N LEU A 239 0.08 10.18 2.93
CA LEU A 239 1.32 9.39 2.92
C LEU A 239 2.14 9.60 4.19
N ARG A 240 2.33 10.85 4.62
CA ARG A 240 3.11 11.20 5.80
C ARG A 240 2.46 10.74 7.10
N ASP A 241 1.17 11.04 7.28
CA ASP A 241 0.48 10.92 8.56
C ASP A 241 -0.12 9.52 8.78
N HIS A 242 -0.32 8.76 7.69
CA HIS A 242 -0.83 7.39 7.70
C HIS A 242 0.25 6.40 7.23
N LEU A 243 0.38 6.12 5.96
CA LEU A 243 1.23 5.04 5.44
C LEU A 243 2.66 5.05 6.01
N LEU A 244 3.36 6.18 5.99
CA LEU A 244 4.74 6.25 6.50
C LEU A 244 4.82 6.17 8.04
N ALA A 245 3.72 6.44 8.73
CA ALA A 245 3.69 6.41 10.18
C ALA A 245 3.69 4.99 10.78
N TRP A 246 3.24 3.99 10.03
CA TRP A 246 3.08 2.63 10.54
C TRP A 246 3.51 1.51 9.59
N ALA A 247 3.26 1.66 8.26
CA ALA A 247 3.51 0.60 7.30
C ALA A 247 4.97 0.10 7.30
N PRO A 248 6.01 0.92 7.48
CA PRO A 248 7.39 0.45 7.58
C PRO A 248 7.61 -0.58 8.67
N GLN A 249 7.08 -0.35 9.88
CA GLN A 249 7.18 -1.31 10.98
C GLN A 249 6.43 -2.61 10.67
N MET A 250 5.22 -2.49 10.12
CA MET A 250 4.43 -3.64 9.69
C MET A 250 5.15 -4.47 8.62
N LEU A 251 5.73 -3.81 7.61
CA LEU A 251 6.45 -4.47 6.52
C LEU A 251 7.76 -5.12 7.01
N ASP A 252 8.45 -4.54 7.97
CA ASP A 252 9.62 -5.17 8.60
C ASP A 252 9.23 -6.47 9.34
N LEU A 253 8.09 -6.47 10.05
CA LEU A 253 7.55 -7.68 10.66
C LEU A 253 7.15 -8.71 9.59
N ALA A 254 6.50 -8.28 8.52
CA ALA A 254 6.11 -9.16 7.41
C ALA A 254 7.34 -9.78 6.72
N THR A 255 8.43 -9.04 6.57
CA THR A 255 9.70 -9.56 6.03
C THR A 255 10.24 -10.73 6.86
N GLN A 256 10.09 -10.66 8.20
CA GLN A 256 10.56 -11.71 9.11
C GLN A 256 9.70 -12.98 9.07
N HIS A 257 8.43 -12.84 8.71
CA HIS A 257 7.44 -13.92 8.80
C HIS A 257 7.04 -14.52 7.45
N ALA A 258 7.21 -13.81 6.33
CA ALA A 258 6.93 -14.33 5.00
C ALA A 258 7.76 -15.58 4.68
N GLN A 259 7.13 -16.63 4.21
CA GLN A 259 7.74 -17.92 3.92
C GLN A 259 8.04 -18.08 2.44
N THR A 260 7.05 -17.79 1.59
CA THR A 260 7.21 -17.88 0.13
C THR A 260 8.08 -16.74 -0.41
N HIS A 261 8.77 -17.03 -1.49
CA HIS A 261 9.50 -16.02 -2.23
C HIS A 261 8.57 -14.95 -2.79
N PHE A 262 7.34 -15.36 -3.19
CA PHE A 262 6.35 -14.42 -3.69
C PHE A 262 5.98 -13.37 -2.62
N MET A 263 5.59 -13.78 -1.41
CA MET A 263 5.20 -12.85 -0.35
C MET A 263 6.38 -11.99 0.12
N LYS A 264 7.60 -12.54 0.18
CA LYS A 264 8.82 -11.74 0.41
C LYS A 264 9.00 -10.66 -0.65
N GLY A 265 8.74 -11.00 -1.91
CA GLY A 265 8.78 -10.05 -3.01
C GLY A 265 7.75 -8.93 -2.86
N VAL A 266 6.50 -9.26 -2.54
CA VAL A 266 5.42 -8.27 -2.32
C VAL A 266 5.79 -7.29 -1.20
N VAL A 267 6.30 -7.78 -0.08
CA VAL A 267 6.74 -6.95 1.05
C VAL A 267 7.87 -6.00 0.64
N LEU A 268 8.91 -6.50 -0.04
CA LEU A 268 10.03 -5.68 -0.52
C LEU A 268 9.57 -4.63 -1.54
N LEU A 269 8.62 -4.99 -2.40
CA LEU A 269 8.06 -4.08 -3.38
C LEU A 269 7.31 -2.92 -2.73
N SER A 270 6.55 -3.22 -1.67
CA SER A 270 5.83 -2.21 -0.88
C SER A 270 6.78 -1.24 -0.20
N ILE A 271 7.88 -1.76 0.36
CA ILE A 271 8.95 -0.94 0.93
C ILE A 271 9.54 -0.01 -0.15
N GLY A 272 9.90 -0.57 -1.31
CA GLY A 272 10.46 0.20 -2.42
C GLY A 272 9.53 1.28 -2.95
N ALA A 273 8.21 1.00 -3.01
CA ALA A 273 7.21 1.97 -3.45
C ALA A 273 7.06 3.14 -2.46
N LEU A 274 7.00 2.85 -1.16
CA LEU A 274 6.91 3.89 -0.13
C LEU A 274 8.17 4.77 -0.12
N ASP A 275 9.36 4.17 -0.20
CA ASP A 275 10.62 4.90 -0.27
C ASP A 275 10.69 5.82 -1.49
N SER A 276 10.36 5.28 -2.66
CA SER A 276 10.39 6.05 -3.91
C SER A 276 9.42 7.22 -3.87
N TYR A 277 8.22 7.01 -3.31
CA TYR A 277 7.22 8.08 -3.25
C TYR A 277 7.56 9.15 -2.21
N ALA A 278 8.05 8.73 -1.04
CA ALA A 278 8.51 9.67 -0.01
C ALA A 278 9.63 10.58 -0.55
N GLU A 279 10.58 10.02 -1.32
CA GLU A 279 11.64 10.80 -1.94
C GLU A 279 11.11 11.76 -3.02
N LEU A 280 10.20 11.31 -3.89
CA LEU A 280 9.60 12.16 -4.92
C LEU A 280 8.87 13.37 -4.33
N LEU A 281 8.37 13.25 -3.10
CA LEU A 281 7.69 14.31 -2.37
C LEU A 281 8.58 15.06 -1.37
N ASP A 282 9.89 14.76 -1.32
CA ASP A 282 10.87 15.32 -0.37
C ASP A 282 10.40 15.19 1.09
N LEU A 283 9.76 14.06 1.41
CA LEU A 283 9.29 13.77 2.76
C LEU A 283 10.40 13.16 3.60
N PRO A 284 10.69 13.72 4.81
CA PRO A 284 11.59 13.08 5.73
C PRO A 284 10.96 11.77 6.23
N PHE A 285 11.66 10.67 6.06
CA PHE A 285 11.21 9.36 6.47
C PHE A 285 12.26 8.70 7.36
N GLU A 286 11.89 8.35 8.58
CA GLU A 286 12.72 7.58 9.50
C GLU A 286 12.03 6.24 9.74
N ARG A 287 12.73 5.11 9.49
CA ARG A 287 12.24 3.83 9.99
C ARG A 287 12.39 3.77 11.50
N PRO A 288 11.39 3.23 12.21
CA PRO A 288 11.44 3.06 13.65
C PRO A 288 12.56 2.09 14.09
#